data_679b0be754092764c75fe5912064c2ae
#
_entry.id   679b0be754092764c75fe5912064c2ae
#
_cell.length_a   1.000
_cell.length_b   1.000
_cell.length_c   1.000
_cell.angle_alpha   90.00
_cell.angle_beta   90.00
_cell.angle_gamma   90.00
#
_symmetry.space_group_name_H-M   'P 1'
#
loop_
_entity.id
_entity.type
_entity.pdbx_description
1 polymer ?
#
loop_
_entity_poly.entity_id
_entity_poly.type
_entity_poly.pdbx_seq_one_letter_code
_entity_poly.pdbx_strand_id
1 'polypeptide(L)'
;MHDMALTQKHIVLPFCGYVTSLERLKAGKIHWGWDASKPSYIGVIPRDGEAKDLRWFKGPERCMMHTFNARTEGEKVILEAPFYDSNFFPFFPPVDGSPWDPKKAVAYVRRYTLDLNSSSDAWTEETLFPTPVVDLGRVDPRYLTTAARYGFTGYSDPSRPFDESRAGNLRTRVTNCYGRF
;
A
#
# COMPACT_ATOMS: atom_id res chain seq x y z
N MET A 1 6.40 1.70 8.44
CA MET A 1 6.02 2.66 7.37
C MET A 1 7.09 2.65 6.30
N HIS A 2 6.73 2.59 5.03
CA HIS A 2 7.68 2.56 3.90
C HIS A 2 7.55 3.82 3.02
N ASP A 3 6.32 4.25 2.76
CA ASP A 3 5.99 5.43 1.98
C ASP A 3 4.95 6.27 2.72
N MET A 4 4.72 7.49 2.26
CA MET A 4 3.68 8.38 2.76
C MET A 4 3.05 9.15 1.60
N ALA A 5 1.81 9.57 1.78
CA ALA A 5 1.16 10.46 0.82
C ALA A 5 0.92 11.85 1.42
N LEU A 6 0.81 12.82 0.55
CA LEU A 6 0.49 14.19 0.91
C LEU A 6 -0.84 14.59 0.26
N THR A 7 -1.65 15.30 1.02
CA THR A 7 -2.75 16.10 0.48
C THR A 7 -2.37 17.57 0.53
N GLN A 8 -3.24 18.46 0.10
CA GLN A 8 -3.02 19.90 0.28
C GLN A 8 -2.98 20.30 1.77
N LYS A 9 -3.68 19.55 2.64
CA LYS A 9 -3.85 19.89 4.06
C LYS A 9 -3.22 18.89 5.03
N HIS A 10 -2.98 17.64 4.61
CA HIS A 10 -2.60 16.55 5.53
C HIS A 10 -1.40 15.76 5.01
N ILE A 11 -0.73 15.09 5.95
CA ILE A 11 0.22 14.01 5.72
C ILE A 11 -0.52 12.70 6.04
N VAL A 12 -0.39 11.69 5.17
CA VAL A 12 -1.03 10.39 5.29
C VAL A 12 0.02 9.31 5.45
N LEU A 13 -0.04 8.57 6.54
CA LEU A 13 0.99 7.65 7.01
C LEU A 13 0.44 6.21 7.04
N PRO A 14 0.65 5.39 6.00
CA PRO A 14 0.22 3.98 6.00
C PRO A 14 1.18 3.10 6.79
N PHE A 15 0.63 2.20 7.61
CA PHE A 15 1.35 1.20 8.39
C PHE A 15 0.73 -0.17 8.21
N CYS A 16 1.57 -1.18 8.10
CA CYS A 16 1.15 -2.58 7.91
C CYS A 16 1.87 -3.51 8.89
N GLY A 17 1.49 -4.77 8.88
CA GLY A 17 1.88 -5.79 9.84
C GLY A 17 3.34 -6.25 9.83
N TYR A 18 4.30 -5.49 9.27
CA TYR A 18 5.71 -5.80 9.44
C TYR A 18 6.17 -5.41 10.83
N VAL A 19 6.63 -6.40 11.56
CA VAL A 19 7.07 -6.26 12.96
C VAL A 19 8.50 -6.73 13.15
N THR A 20 9.13 -6.20 14.19
CA THR A 20 10.42 -6.66 14.70
C THR A 20 10.42 -6.65 16.22
N SER A 21 11.31 -7.40 16.84
CA SER A 21 11.55 -7.35 18.28
C SER A 21 13.02 -7.63 18.59
N LEU A 22 13.44 -7.21 19.77
CA LEU A 22 14.80 -7.47 20.24
C LEU A 22 15.07 -8.98 20.40
N GLU A 23 14.08 -9.77 20.84
CA GLU A 23 14.14 -11.22 20.96
C GLU A 23 14.34 -11.88 19.61
N ARG A 24 13.61 -11.38 18.58
CA ARG A 24 13.75 -11.82 17.20
C ARG A 24 15.19 -11.62 16.68
N LEU A 25 15.76 -10.44 16.94
CA LEU A 25 17.12 -10.10 16.53
C LEU A 25 18.17 -10.94 17.29
N LYS A 26 18.03 -11.08 18.60
CA LYS A 26 18.92 -11.92 19.43
C LYS A 26 18.90 -13.39 19.03
N ALA A 27 17.76 -13.88 18.52
CA ALA A 27 17.61 -15.23 18.00
C ALA A 27 18.18 -15.40 16.58
N GLY A 28 18.85 -14.39 16.01
CA GLY A 28 19.42 -14.44 14.65
C GLY A 28 18.39 -14.56 13.53
N LYS A 29 17.13 -14.26 13.80
CA LYS A 29 16.07 -14.28 12.79
C LYS A 29 16.15 -13.04 11.89
N ILE A 30 15.53 -13.14 10.70
CA ILE A 30 15.38 -12.02 9.77
C ILE A 30 14.75 -10.83 10.50
N HIS A 31 15.30 -9.63 10.31
CA HIS A 31 14.93 -8.40 11.04
C HIS A 31 13.42 -8.17 11.07
N TRP A 32 12.79 -8.16 9.90
CA TRP A 32 11.34 -7.98 9.77
C TRP A 32 10.63 -9.32 9.62
N GLY A 33 9.43 -9.43 10.17
CA GLY A 33 8.52 -10.51 9.94
C GLY A 33 7.11 -9.99 9.75
N TRP A 34 6.31 -10.71 9.00
CA TRP A 34 4.92 -10.39 8.75
C TRP A 34 4.03 -10.98 9.85
N ASP A 35 3.26 -10.14 10.51
CA ASP A 35 2.26 -10.54 11.50
C ASP A 35 0.85 -10.29 10.97
N ALA A 36 0.25 -11.33 10.39
CA ALA A 36 -1.09 -11.28 9.82
C ALA A 36 -2.21 -11.04 10.85
N SER A 37 -1.91 -11.17 12.16
CA SER A 37 -2.86 -10.83 13.22
C SER A 37 -2.99 -9.32 13.46
N LYS A 38 -2.07 -8.53 12.91
CA LYS A 38 -2.07 -7.08 13.06
C LYS A 38 -2.92 -6.43 11.98
N PRO A 39 -3.87 -5.60 12.37
CA PRO A 39 -4.58 -4.75 11.41
C PRO A 39 -3.62 -3.75 10.78
N SER A 40 -4.01 -3.22 9.64
CA SER A 40 -3.33 -2.07 9.07
C SER A 40 -3.86 -0.77 9.65
N TYR A 41 -3.01 0.24 9.69
CA TYR A 41 -3.35 1.56 10.17
C TYR A 41 -2.99 2.62 9.14
N ILE A 42 -3.80 3.67 9.05
CA ILE A 42 -3.48 4.87 8.30
C ILE A 42 -3.59 6.06 9.27
N GLY A 43 -2.47 6.70 9.53
CA GLY A 43 -2.42 7.94 10.29
C GLY A 43 -2.66 9.13 9.39
N VAL A 44 -3.44 10.09 9.86
CA VAL A 44 -3.68 11.38 9.18
C VAL A 44 -3.35 12.50 10.15
N ILE A 45 -2.46 13.38 9.75
CA ILE A 45 -2.08 14.54 10.54
C ILE A 45 -2.12 15.81 9.67
N PRO A 46 -2.65 16.95 10.15
CA PRO A 46 -2.51 18.23 9.44
C PRO A 46 -1.03 18.55 9.16
N ARG A 47 -0.74 19.18 8.02
CA ARG A 47 0.65 19.48 7.63
C ARG A 47 1.36 20.42 8.59
N ASP A 48 0.62 21.28 9.27
CA ASP A 48 1.04 22.22 10.30
C ASP A 48 0.64 21.77 11.71
N GLY A 49 0.18 20.52 11.85
CA GLY A 49 -0.26 19.95 13.12
C GLY A 49 0.86 19.38 13.96
N GLU A 50 0.54 19.09 15.20
CA GLU A 50 1.41 18.43 16.19
C GLU A 50 1.01 16.95 16.37
N ALA A 51 1.81 16.18 17.08
CA ALA A 51 1.55 14.76 17.34
C ALA A 51 0.17 14.49 17.96
N LYS A 52 -0.37 15.41 18.74
CA LYS A 52 -1.71 15.32 19.34
C LYS A 52 -2.85 15.38 18.31
N ASP A 53 -2.58 15.94 17.13
CA ASP A 53 -3.57 16.11 16.06
C ASP A 53 -3.58 14.89 15.11
N LEU A 54 -2.72 13.91 15.37
CA LEU A 54 -2.66 12.67 14.60
C LEU A 54 -3.89 11.81 14.86
N ARG A 55 -4.66 11.57 13.82
CA ARG A 55 -5.79 10.66 13.84
C ARG A 55 -5.45 9.34 13.17
N TRP A 56 -5.76 8.24 13.84
CA TRP A 56 -5.56 6.89 13.33
C TRP A 56 -6.85 6.30 12.80
N PHE A 57 -6.73 5.69 11.64
CA PHE A 57 -7.74 4.83 11.05
C PHE A 57 -7.22 3.40 11.02
N LYS A 58 -8.14 2.44 11.17
CA LYS A 58 -7.85 1.02 11.24
C LYS A 58 -8.69 0.27 10.22
N GLY A 59 -8.10 -0.73 9.59
CA GLY A 59 -8.80 -1.57 8.62
C GLY A 59 -8.20 -2.97 8.52
N PRO A 60 -8.63 -3.75 7.52
CA PRO A 60 -8.14 -5.10 7.34
C PRO A 60 -6.63 -5.13 7.11
N GLU A 61 -6.05 -6.33 7.24
CA GLU A 61 -4.68 -6.59 6.85
C GLU A 61 -4.43 -6.12 5.42
N ARG A 62 -3.38 -5.31 5.24
CA ARG A 62 -2.89 -4.86 3.93
C ARG A 62 -1.37 -4.70 4.01
N CYS A 63 -0.66 -5.09 2.97
CA CYS A 63 0.75 -4.74 2.83
C CYS A 63 0.85 -3.41 2.09
N MET A 64 1.16 -2.34 2.83
CA MET A 64 1.12 -0.96 2.36
C MET A 64 2.54 -0.50 2.00
N MET A 65 2.88 -0.54 0.69
CA MET A 65 4.20 -0.15 0.21
C MET A 65 4.19 1.26 -0.37
N HIS A 66 3.72 1.44 -1.58
CA HIS A 66 3.73 2.73 -2.25
C HIS A 66 2.34 3.32 -2.40
N THR A 67 2.27 4.64 -2.43
CA THR A 67 1.05 5.41 -2.64
C THR A 67 1.06 6.04 -4.02
N PHE A 68 -0.10 6.25 -4.65
CA PHE A 68 -0.19 6.95 -5.93
C PHE A 68 -0.45 8.42 -5.72
N ASN A 69 -1.51 8.73 -4.98
CA ASN A 69 -1.94 10.09 -4.73
C ASN A 69 -2.81 10.13 -3.47
N ALA A 70 -2.90 11.31 -2.88
CA ALA A 70 -3.91 11.60 -1.87
C ALA A 70 -4.42 13.03 -2.03
N ARG A 71 -5.65 13.26 -1.58
CA ARG A 71 -6.28 14.58 -1.60
C ARG A 71 -7.23 14.73 -0.43
N THR A 72 -7.57 15.95 -0.11
CA THR A 72 -8.61 16.28 0.88
C THR A 72 -9.86 16.80 0.16
N GLU A 73 -11.01 16.21 0.45
CA GLU A 73 -12.32 16.61 -0.02
C GLU A 73 -13.24 16.89 1.18
N GLY A 74 -13.42 18.17 1.52
CA GLY A 74 -14.10 18.54 2.76
C GLY A 74 -13.38 17.95 3.98
N GLU A 75 -14.09 17.16 4.77
CA GLU A 75 -13.58 16.45 5.95
C GLU A 75 -13.13 15.01 5.63
N LYS A 76 -12.94 14.69 4.36
CA LYS A 76 -12.46 13.37 3.95
C LYS A 76 -11.07 13.47 3.37
N VAL A 77 -10.21 12.54 3.78
CA VAL A 77 -8.93 12.28 3.12
C VAL A 77 -9.11 11.07 2.23
N ILE A 78 -8.79 11.23 0.97
CA ILE A 78 -8.85 10.21 -0.07
C ILE A 78 -7.42 9.79 -0.39
N LEU A 79 -7.12 8.53 -0.20
CA LEU A 79 -5.84 7.92 -0.56
C LEU A 79 -6.06 6.92 -1.69
N GLU A 80 -5.27 6.98 -2.75
CA GLU A 80 -5.28 6.03 -3.85
C GLU A 80 -3.94 5.28 -3.87
N ALA A 81 -3.99 3.95 -3.80
CA ALA A 81 -2.80 3.12 -3.65
C ALA A 81 -3.03 1.67 -4.10
N PRO A 82 -1.97 0.96 -4.54
CA PRO A 82 -2.02 -0.45 -4.89
C PRO A 82 -1.60 -1.32 -3.70
N PHE A 83 -2.28 -1.23 -2.58
CA PHE A 83 -1.92 -2.05 -1.42
C PHE A 83 -2.26 -3.52 -1.65
N TYR A 84 -1.34 -4.39 -1.26
CA TYR A 84 -1.49 -5.83 -1.36
C TYR A 84 -2.43 -6.37 -0.29
N ASP A 85 -3.16 -7.43 -0.64
CA ASP A 85 -4.10 -8.07 0.28
C ASP A 85 -3.42 -8.82 1.43
N SER A 86 -2.12 -9.17 1.28
CA SER A 86 -1.29 -9.76 2.34
C SER A 86 0.18 -9.47 2.09
N ASN A 87 1.07 -10.18 2.80
CA ASN A 87 2.51 -10.03 2.70
C ASN A 87 3.05 -10.12 1.26
N PHE A 88 3.60 -9.03 0.77
CA PHE A 88 4.22 -8.98 -0.55
C PHE A 88 5.62 -9.59 -0.60
N PHE A 89 6.37 -9.56 0.51
CA PHE A 89 7.78 -9.91 0.49
C PHE A 89 8.06 -11.34 1.01
N PRO A 90 8.50 -12.27 0.13
CA PRO A 90 8.85 -13.63 0.54
C PRO A 90 10.02 -13.68 1.53
N PHE A 91 10.89 -12.66 1.53
CA PHE A 91 12.05 -12.57 2.41
C PHE A 91 11.75 -11.95 3.79
N PHE A 92 10.52 -11.52 4.05
CA PHE A 92 10.02 -11.17 5.37
C PHE A 92 8.97 -12.21 5.79
N PRO A 93 9.40 -13.35 6.33
CA PRO A 93 8.50 -14.48 6.54
C PRO A 93 7.44 -14.18 7.60
N PRO A 94 6.29 -14.88 7.55
CA PRO A 94 5.31 -14.83 8.62
C PRO A 94 5.92 -15.15 9.99
N VAL A 95 5.50 -14.39 11.02
CA VAL A 95 6.06 -14.55 12.38
C VAL A 95 5.60 -15.83 13.05
N ASP A 96 4.48 -16.41 12.62
CA ASP A 96 3.93 -17.68 13.09
C ASP A 96 4.62 -18.92 12.49
N GLY A 97 5.57 -18.70 11.56
CA GLY A 97 6.32 -19.77 10.91
C GLY A 97 5.60 -20.41 9.72
N SER A 98 4.43 -19.92 9.33
CA SER A 98 3.75 -20.38 8.13
C SER A 98 4.56 -20.02 6.88
N PRO A 99 4.42 -20.79 5.77
CA PRO A 99 5.07 -20.45 4.52
C PRO A 99 4.45 -19.19 3.91
N TRP A 100 5.27 -18.39 3.24
CA TRP A 100 4.78 -17.29 2.42
C TRP A 100 3.93 -17.80 1.25
N ASP A 101 2.77 -17.18 1.04
CA ASP A 101 1.81 -17.57 0.00
C ASP A 101 1.73 -16.49 -1.09
N PRO A 102 2.32 -16.71 -2.28
CA PRO A 102 2.28 -15.74 -3.38
C PRO A 102 0.87 -15.48 -3.90
N LYS A 103 -0.07 -16.41 -3.71
CA LYS A 103 -1.46 -16.25 -4.18
C LYS A 103 -2.23 -15.21 -3.38
N LYS A 104 -1.79 -14.92 -2.16
CA LYS A 104 -2.36 -13.87 -1.31
C LYS A 104 -1.68 -12.51 -1.52
N ALA A 105 -0.49 -12.49 -2.12
CA ALA A 105 0.28 -11.28 -2.39
C ALA A 105 -0.22 -10.57 -3.66
N VAL A 106 -1.50 -10.20 -3.68
CA VAL A 106 -2.17 -9.58 -4.83
C VAL A 106 -2.53 -8.14 -4.48
N ALA A 107 -2.18 -7.20 -5.35
CA ALA A 107 -2.52 -5.80 -5.21
C ALA A 107 -3.58 -5.39 -6.23
N TYR A 108 -4.49 -4.53 -5.79
CA TYR A 108 -5.44 -3.83 -6.66
C TYR A 108 -5.33 -2.33 -6.40
N VAL A 109 -5.52 -1.53 -7.43
CA VAL A 109 -5.65 -0.09 -7.22
C VAL A 109 -6.96 0.18 -6.52
N ARG A 110 -6.86 0.71 -5.30
CA ARG A 110 -8.01 1.04 -4.45
C ARG A 110 -7.98 2.49 -4.04
N ARG A 111 -9.17 2.99 -3.79
CA ARG A 111 -9.40 4.26 -3.09
C ARG A 111 -9.78 3.96 -1.67
N TYR A 112 -9.06 4.56 -0.73
CA TYR A 112 -9.29 4.51 0.70
C TYR A 112 -9.86 5.86 1.12
N THR A 113 -11.03 5.85 1.73
CA THR A 113 -11.67 7.08 2.24
C THR A 113 -11.62 7.08 3.75
N LEU A 114 -11.02 8.12 4.31
CA LEU A 114 -10.81 8.37 5.73
C LEU A 114 -11.64 9.59 6.11
N ASP A 115 -12.73 9.37 6.83
CA ASP A 115 -13.66 10.45 7.22
C ASP A 115 -13.22 11.06 8.56
N LEU A 116 -12.69 12.28 8.50
CA LEU A 116 -12.19 13.00 9.67
C LEU A 116 -13.30 13.45 10.64
N ASN A 117 -14.55 13.50 10.20
CA ASN A 117 -15.70 13.87 11.02
C ASN A 117 -16.40 12.65 11.66
N SER A 118 -16.12 11.44 11.18
CA SER A 118 -16.73 10.23 11.69
C SER A 118 -16.26 9.93 13.11
N SER A 119 -17.10 9.40 13.97
CA SER A 119 -16.68 8.82 15.25
C SER A 119 -16.03 7.44 15.09
N SER A 120 -16.16 6.81 13.90
CA SER A 120 -15.52 5.55 13.57
C SER A 120 -14.06 5.77 13.14
N ASP A 121 -13.19 4.85 13.53
CA ASP A 121 -11.80 4.76 13.08
C ASP A 121 -11.63 3.89 11.82
N ALA A 122 -12.71 3.35 11.26
CA ALA A 122 -12.67 2.55 10.05
C ALA A 122 -12.59 3.42 8.80
N TRP A 123 -11.78 2.99 7.82
CA TRP A 123 -11.84 3.53 6.46
C TRP A 123 -12.81 2.73 5.59
N THR A 124 -13.18 3.27 4.44
CA THR A 124 -13.86 2.53 3.38
C THR A 124 -12.93 2.32 2.19
N GLU A 125 -13.12 1.22 1.46
CA GLU A 125 -12.32 0.86 0.29
C GLU A 125 -13.21 0.72 -0.95
N GLU A 126 -12.72 1.21 -2.08
CA GLU A 126 -13.31 1.03 -3.41
C GLU A 126 -12.22 0.55 -4.37
N THR A 127 -12.44 -0.56 -5.08
CA THR A 127 -11.53 -1.00 -6.13
C THR A 127 -11.75 -0.16 -7.39
N LEU A 128 -10.73 0.61 -7.78
CA LEU A 128 -10.77 1.46 -8.96
C LEU A 128 -10.38 0.73 -10.24
N PHE A 129 -9.53 -0.28 -10.12
CA PHE A 129 -9.03 -1.05 -11.24
C PHE A 129 -9.10 -2.55 -10.90
N PRO A 130 -9.93 -3.34 -11.62
CA PRO A 130 -10.24 -4.71 -11.26
C PRO A 130 -9.14 -5.72 -11.62
N THR A 131 -8.15 -5.29 -12.40
CA THR A 131 -7.02 -6.16 -12.75
C THR A 131 -5.94 -6.06 -11.67
N PRO A 132 -5.36 -7.18 -11.22
CA PRO A 132 -4.22 -7.16 -10.33
C PRO A 132 -3.07 -6.33 -10.90
N VAL A 133 -2.48 -5.50 -10.07
CA VAL A 133 -1.36 -4.64 -10.43
C VAL A 133 -0.09 -5.06 -9.70
N VAL A 134 1.04 -4.56 -10.14
CA VAL A 134 2.31 -4.85 -9.48
C VAL A 134 2.56 -3.84 -8.38
N ASP A 135 2.97 -2.66 -8.71
CA ASP A 135 3.22 -1.56 -7.77
C ASP A 135 3.83 -0.37 -8.54
N LEU A 136 4.37 0.61 -7.80
CA LEU A 136 5.10 1.75 -8.35
C LEU A 136 4.25 2.62 -9.29
N GLY A 137 2.95 2.70 -9.02
CA GLY A 137 2.06 3.56 -9.76
C GLY A 137 2.40 5.04 -9.60
N ARG A 138 2.00 5.82 -10.59
CA ARG A 138 2.20 7.27 -10.63
C ARG A 138 0.98 7.95 -11.20
N VAL A 139 0.72 9.14 -10.71
CA VAL A 139 -0.12 10.13 -11.37
C VAL A 139 0.77 11.20 -11.99
N ASP A 140 0.25 11.98 -12.90
CA ASP A 140 0.96 13.15 -13.41
C ASP A 140 1.28 14.10 -12.24
N PRO A 141 2.54 14.51 -12.04
CA PRO A 141 2.94 15.36 -10.91
C PRO A 141 2.16 16.67 -10.77
N ARG A 142 1.58 17.18 -11.86
CA ARG A 142 0.73 18.37 -11.84
C ARG A 142 -0.57 18.17 -11.06
N TYR A 143 -0.99 16.93 -10.87
CA TYR A 143 -2.22 16.56 -10.15
C TYR A 143 -1.96 15.93 -8.79
N LEU A 144 -0.70 15.93 -8.32
CA LEU A 144 -0.40 15.50 -6.95
C LEU A 144 -1.18 16.36 -5.95
N THR A 145 -1.70 15.72 -4.90
CA THR A 145 -2.55 16.31 -3.85
C THR A 145 -3.94 16.77 -4.30
N THR A 146 -4.29 16.60 -5.56
CA THR A 146 -5.60 16.94 -6.14
C THR A 146 -6.25 15.71 -6.80
N ALA A 147 -7.45 15.87 -7.35
CA ALA A 147 -8.10 14.81 -8.12
C ALA A 147 -7.36 14.59 -9.45
N ALA A 148 -6.73 13.44 -9.61
CA ALA A 148 -6.16 13.01 -10.87
C ALA A 148 -7.18 12.17 -11.65
N ARG A 149 -7.34 12.46 -12.94
CA ARG A 149 -8.23 11.69 -13.81
C ARG A 149 -7.62 10.37 -14.24
N TYR A 150 -6.29 10.30 -14.30
CA TYR A 150 -5.55 9.14 -14.77
C TYR A 150 -4.39 8.82 -13.84
N GLY A 151 -4.18 7.52 -13.63
CA GLY A 151 -2.98 6.97 -13.01
C GLY A 151 -2.34 5.92 -13.91
N PHE A 152 -1.09 5.63 -13.70
CA PHE A 152 -0.30 4.65 -14.46
C PHE A 152 0.36 3.68 -13.49
N THR A 153 0.28 2.39 -13.79
CA THR A 153 0.90 1.35 -12.99
C THR A 153 1.36 0.18 -13.85
N GLY A 154 2.31 -0.58 -13.34
CA GLY A 154 2.65 -1.87 -13.93
C GLY A 154 1.62 -2.93 -13.57
N TYR A 155 1.31 -3.82 -14.49
CA TYR A 155 0.51 -5.01 -14.20
C TYR A 155 1.05 -6.22 -14.96
N SER A 156 0.66 -7.41 -14.50
CA SER A 156 1.01 -8.66 -15.17
C SER A 156 -0.21 -9.15 -15.95
N ASP A 157 -0.06 -9.29 -17.26
CA ASP A 157 -1.08 -9.85 -18.14
C ASP A 157 -0.82 -11.35 -18.32
N PRO A 158 -1.66 -12.22 -17.76
CA PRO A 158 -1.46 -13.66 -17.84
C PRO A 158 -1.65 -14.22 -19.27
N SER A 159 -2.30 -13.46 -20.17
CA SER A 159 -2.46 -13.85 -21.57
C SER A 159 -1.20 -13.62 -22.40
N ARG A 160 -0.24 -12.84 -21.90
CA ARG A 160 1.03 -12.60 -22.58
C ARG A 160 2.10 -13.52 -22.01
N PRO A 161 2.66 -14.42 -22.83
CA PRO A 161 3.75 -15.27 -22.37
C PRO A 161 4.93 -14.40 -21.94
N PHE A 162 5.54 -14.81 -20.85
CA PHE A 162 6.76 -14.20 -20.37
C PHE A 162 7.91 -14.54 -21.33
N ASP A 163 8.58 -13.53 -21.86
CA ASP A 163 9.74 -13.71 -22.73
C ASP A 163 11.02 -13.80 -21.89
N GLU A 164 11.47 -15.02 -21.60
CA GLU A 164 12.67 -15.26 -20.79
C GLU A 164 13.95 -14.69 -21.43
N SER A 165 13.99 -14.53 -22.74
CA SER A 165 15.16 -13.98 -23.43
C SER A 165 15.39 -12.49 -23.12
N ARG A 166 14.33 -11.79 -22.72
CA ARG A 166 14.35 -10.37 -22.33
C ARG A 166 14.46 -10.17 -20.83
N ALA A 167 14.42 -11.24 -20.06
CA ALA A 167 14.44 -11.20 -18.60
C ALA A 167 15.86 -11.11 -18.07
N GLY A 168 16.51 -9.97 -18.21
CA GLY A 168 17.85 -9.72 -17.67
C GLY A 168 17.96 -9.76 -16.15
N ASN A 169 16.84 -9.75 -15.41
CA ASN A 169 16.79 -9.88 -13.95
C ASN A 169 15.39 -10.24 -13.45
N LEU A 170 15.28 -10.59 -12.18
CA LEU A 170 14.02 -10.96 -11.49
C LEU A 170 12.92 -9.88 -11.57
N ARG A 171 13.30 -8.61 -11.69
CA ARG A 171 12.34 -7.49 -11.74
C ARG A 171 11.50 -7.49 -13.02
N THR A 172 12.03 -8.02 -14.11
CA THR A 172 11.30 -8.10 -15.38
C THR A 172 10.30 -9.26 -15.42
N ARG A 173 10.33 -10.17 -14.45
CA ARG A 173 9.45 -11.33 -14.38
C ARG A 173 8.05 -11.05 -13.86
N VAL A 174 7.84 -9.89 -13.23
CA VAL A 174 6.57 -9.56 -12.56
C VAL A 174 5.73 -8.56 -13.32
N THR A 175 6.31 -7.83 -14.27
CA THR A 175 5.62 -6.78 -15.02
C THR A 175 5.83 -6.96 -16.49
N ASN A 176 4.77 -7.24 -17.23
CA ASN A 176 4.83 -7.37 -18.69
C ASN A 176 3.99 -6.31 -19.43
N CYS A 177 3.26 -5.50 -18.68
CA CYS A 177 2.42 -4.43 -19.23
C CYS A 177 2.39 -3.21 -18.32
N TYR A 178 2.03 -2.05 -18.92
CA TYR A 178 1.66 -0.84 -18.19
C TYR A 178 0.20 -0.52 -18.46
N GLY A 179 -0.55 -0.32 -17.41
CA GLY A 179 -1.95 0.05 -17.46
C GLY A 179 -2.20 1.49 -17.03
N ARG A 180 -3.30 2.04 -17.53
CA ARG A 180 -3.87 3.32 -17.09
C ARG A 180 -5.20 3.04 -16.39
N PHE A 181 -5.44 3.64 -15.28
CA PHE A 181 -6.67 3.60 -14.50
C PHE A 181 -7.22 5.02 -14.25
#